data_fc5e3bbe42b161effda4d4acfcb2db56
#
_entry.id   fc5e3bbe42b161effda4d4acfcb2db56
#
_cell.length_a   1.000
_cell.length_b   1.000
_cell.length_c   1.000
_cell.angle_alpha   90.00
_cell.angle_beta   90.00
_cell.angle_gamma   90.00
#
_symmetry.space_group_name_H-M   'P 1'
#
loop_
_entity.id
_entity.type
_entity.pdbx_description
1 polymer ?
#
loop_
_entity_poly.entity_id
_entity_poly.type
_entity_poly.pdbx_seq_one_letter_code
_entity_poly.pdbx_strand_id
1 'polypeptide(L)'
;MVSINKEDMISELAQRAGITKVSAEVALEAVLSIISDALVSGDKIQLVGFGTFESKERAARVGRNPRANIPVNIPAKRVPVFKPGSTLKSAVANSK
;
A
#
# COMPACT_ATOMS: atom_id res chain seq x y z
N MET A 1 10.83 -16.40 -6.90
CA MET A 1 10.27 -15.06 -6.60
C MET A 1 11.27 -14.24 -5.80
N VAL A 2 11.49 -13.00 -6.21
CA VAL A 2 12.42 -12.09 -5.53
C VAL A 2 11.63 -11.07 -4.73
N SER A 3 12.03 -10.88 -3.49
CA SER A 3 11.47 -9.82 -2.64
C SER A 3 12.37 -8.60 -2.71
N ILE A 4 11.78 -7.46 -3.02
CA ILE A 4 12.50 -6.19 -3.06
C ILE A 4 12.17 -5.43 -1.77
N ASN A 5 13.19 -5.20 -0.96
CA ASN A 5 13.00 -4.48 0.30
C ASN A 5 13.22 -2.97 0.10
N LYS A 6 13.09 -2.22 1.19
CA LYS A 6 13.22 -0.76 1.13
C LYS A 6 14.60 -0.32 0.65
N GLU A 7 15.66 -0.98 1.09
CA GLU A 7 17.02 -0.65 0.68
C GLU A 7 17.24 -0.87 -0.81
N ASP A 8 16.68 -1.97 -1.34
CA ASP A 8 16.74 -2.26 -2.76
C ASP A 8 16.02 -1.18 -3.56
N MET A 9 14.88 -0.72 -3.07
CA MET A 9 14.13 0.35 -3.70
C MET A 9 14.90 1.66 -3.70
N ILE A 10 15.58 1.97 -2.60
CA ILE A 10 16.38 3.19 -2.49
C ILE A 10 17.51 3.17 -3.53
N SER A 11 18.21 2.05 -3.66
CA SER A 11 19.28 1.91 -4.63
C SER A 11 18.78 2.09 -6.06
N GLU A 12 17.66 1.44 -6.38
CA GLU A 12 17.06 1.52 -7.71
C GLU A 12 16.54 2.92 -8.00
N LEU A 13 15.92 3.56 -7.02
CA LEU A 13 15.44 4.93 -7.15
C LEU A 13 16.58 5.90 -7.40
N ALA A 14 17.67 5.77 -6.66
CA ALA A 14 18.85 6.62 -6.84
C ALA A 14 19.39 6.50 -8.26
N GLN A 15 19.48 5.28 -8.76
CA GLN A 15 19.99 5.01 -10.09
C GLN A 15 19.08 5.57 -11.18
N ARG A 16 17.78 5.31 -11.09
CA ARG A 16 16.81 5.75 -12.09
C ARG A 16 16.62 7.27 -12.12
N ALA A 17 16.65 7.89 -10.95
CA ALA A 17 16.45 9.33 -10.84
C ALA A 17 17.74 10.13 -11.01
N GLY A 18 18.88 9.45 -11.04
CA GLY A 18 20.17 10.13 -11.15
C GLY A 18 20.51 10.96 -9.93
N ILE A 19 20.15 10.47 -8.74
CA ILE A 19 20.39 11.16 -7.48
C ILE A 19 21.20 10.26 -6.54
N THR A 20 21.68 10.83 -5.44
CA THR A 20 22.42 10.05 -4.44
C THR A 20 21.46 9.14 -3.67
N LYS A 21 22.01 8.11 -3.03
CA LYS A 21 21.22 7.22 -2.18
C LYS A 21 20.60 7.96 -1.01
N VAL A 22 21.30 8.93 -0.45
CA VAL A 22 20.77 9.76 0.64
C VAL A 22 19.54 10.53 0.16
N SER A 23 19.63 11.18 -1.00
CA SER A 23 18.49 11.89 -1.59
C SER A 23 17.34 10.94 -1.92
N ALA A 24 17.64 9.75 -2.43
CA ALA A 24 16.63 8.76 -2.76
C ALA A 24 15.91 8.28 -1.50
N GLU A 25 16.64 8.06 -0.42
CA GLU A 25 16.05 7.66 0.86
C GLU A 25 15.08 8.72 1.38
N VAL A 26 15.49 9.96 1.37
CA VAL A 26 14.65 11.09 1.80
C VAL A 26 13.40 11.18 0.93
N ALA A 27 13.56 11.06 -0.38
CA ALA A 27 12.44 11.13 -1.32
C ALA A 27 11.44 9.99 -1.10
N LEU A 28 11.94 8.76 -0.93
CA LEU A 28 11.08 7.61 -0.70
C LEU A 28 10.33 7.72 0.63
N GLU A 29 11.03 8.14 1.69
CA GLU A 29 10.41 8.34 3.00
C GLU A 29 9.31 9.40 2.94
N ALA A 30 9.54 10.48 2.19
CA ALA A 30 8.54 11.53 2.02
C ALA A 30 7.29 10.99 1.30
N VAL A 31 7.48 10.19 0.26
CA VAL A 31 6.36 9.57 -0.47
C VAL A 31 5.55 8.66 0.44
N LEU A 32 6.22 7.80 1.19
CA LEU A 32 5.54 6.87 2.09
C LEU A 32 4.79 7.62 3.20
N SER A 33 5.38 8.70 3.71
CA SER A 33 4.76 9.54 4.73
C SER A 33 3.50 10.23 4.20
N ILE A 34 3.57 10.75 2.98
CA ILE A 34 2.41 11.39 2.34
C ILE A 34 1.26 10.39 2.18
N ILE A 35 1.57 9.19 1.74
CA ILE A 35 0.56 8.14 1.56
C ILE A 35 -0.06 7.79 2.92
N SER A 36 0.77 7.59 3.94
CA SER A 36 0.29 7.24 5.28
C SER A 36 -0.61 8.34 5.85
N ASP A 37 -0.18 9.59 5.76
CA ASP A 37 -0.93 10.72 6.28
C ASP A 37 -2.28 10.87 5.60
N ALA A 38 -2.31 10.72 4.27
CA ALA A 38 -3.54 10.81 3.51
C ALA A 38 -4.54 9.73 3.93
N LEU A 39 -4.06 8.50 4.08
CA LEU A 39 -4.93 7.38 4.46
C LEU A 39 -5.46 7.52 5.88
N VAL A 40 -4.62 8.02 6.79
CA VAL A 40 -5.05 8.30 8.17
C VAL A 40 -6.15 9.35 8.19
N SER A 41 -6.05 10.36 7.33
CA SER A 41 -7.04 11.44 7.23
C SER A 41 -8.30 11.03 6.45
N GLY A 42 -8.32 9.84 5.87
CA GLY A 42 -9.45 9.37 5.08
C GLY A 42 -9.43 9.83 3.64
N ASP A 43 -8.32 10.39 3.20
CA ASP A 43 -8.16 10.86 1.82
C ASP A 43 -7.69 9.74 0.91
N LYS A 44 -7.86 9.96 -0.39
CA LYS A 44 -7.34 9.06 -1.41
C LYS A 44 -6.10 9.67 -2.04
N ILE A 45 -5.19 8.80 -2.48
CA ILE A 45 -4.11 9.21 -3.36
C ILE A 45 -4.27 8.47 -4.68
N GLN A 46 -4.54 9.22 -5.74
CA GLN A 46 -4.71 8.65 -7.07
C GLN A 46 -3.48 8.97 -7.91
N LEU A 47 -2.77 7.92 -8.30
CA LEU A 47 -1.60 8.03 -9.17
C LEU A 47 -1.98 7.55 -10.56
N VAL A 48 -2.19 8.50 -11.46
CA VAL A 48 -2.62 8.21 -12.81
C VAL A 48 -1.65 7.27 -13.50
N GLY A 49 -2.18 6.20 -14.09
CA GLY A 49 -1.36 5.19 -14.76
C GLY A 49 -0.81 4.12 -13.82
N PHE A 50 -0.96 4.27 -12.52
CA PHE A 50 -0.44 3.30 -11.55
C PHE A 50 -1.55 2.68 -10.70
N GLY A 51 -2.28 3.50 -9.94
CA GLY A 51 -3.33 3.00 -9.07
C GLY A 51 -3.75 4.01 -8.03
N THR A 52 -4.61 3.58 -7.14
CA THR A 52 -5.19 4.43 -6.09
C THR A 52 -4.99 3.79 -4.75
N PHE A 53 -4.48 4.57 -3.80
CA PHE A 53 -4.42 4.20 -2.39
C PHE A 53 -5.60 4.85 -1.68
N GLU A 54 -6.35 4.06 -0.94
CA GLU A 54 -7.48 4.58 -0.17
C GLU A 54 -7.65 3.78 1.10
N SER A 55 -8.43 4.32 2.04
CA SER A 55 -8.80 3.57 3.22
C SER A 55 -10.25 3.12 3.07
N LYS A 56 -10.54 1.94 3.56
CA LYS A 56 -11.88 1.35 3.53
C LYS A 56 -12.29 1.03 4.94
N GLU A 57 -13.52 1.37 5.27
CA GLU A 57 -14.07 1.00 6.56
C GLU A 57 -14.70 -0.38 6.45
N ARG A 58 -14.31 -1.26 7.35
CA ARG A 58 -14.93 -2.56 7.50
C ARG A 58 -15.90 -2.50 8.67
N ALA A 59 -17.15 -2.84 8.40
CA ALA A 59 -18.20 -2.80 9.41
C ALA A 59 -17.91 -3.80 10.54
N ALA A 60 -18.42 -3.48 11.73
CA ALA A 60 -18.36 -4.40 12.85
C ALA A 60 -19.13 -5.68 12.49
N ARG A 61 -18.64 -6.79 12.95
CA ARG A 61 -19.28 -8.09 12.68
C ARG A 61 -19.08 -9.03 13.85
N VAL A 62 -19.86 -10.09 13.87
CA VAL A 62 -19.71 -11.16 14.84
C VAL A 62 -19.00 -12.32 14.16
N GLY A 63 -17.83 -12.69 14.67
CA GLY A 63 -17.11 -13.86 14.23
C GLY A 63 -17.31 -15.00 15.20
N ARG A 64 -16.75 -16.15 14.89
CA ARG A 64 -16.76 -17.32 15.76
C ARG A 64 -15.36 -17.82 16.01
N ASN A 65 -15.11 -18.12 17.28
CA ASN A 65 -13.88 -18.80 17.63
C ASN A 65 -14.06 -20.28 17.31
N PRO A 66 -13.29 -20.84 16.35
CA PRO A 66 -13.46 -22.23 15.93
C PRO A 66 -13.17 -23.25 17.04
N ARG A 67 -12.35 -22.88 18.03
CA ARG A 67 -12.02 -23.78 19.13
C ARG A 67 -13.09 -23.83 20.21
N ALA A 68 -13.60 -22.66 20.58
CA ALA A 68 -14.55 -22.55 21.68
C ALA A 68 -16.00 -22.44 21.21
N ASN A 69 -16.21 -22.23 19.91
CA ASN A 69 -17.54 -22.03 19.33
C ASN A 69 -18.31 -20.88 20.01
N ILE A 70 -17.55 -19.86 20.43
CA ILE A 70 -18.07 -18.69 21.11
C ILE A 70 -18.10 -17.53 20.13
N PRO A 71 -19.21 -16.78 20.01
CA PRO A 71 -19.23 -15.60 19.17
C PRO A 71 -18.28 -14.53 19.70
N VAL A 72 -17.52 -13.92 18.79
CA VAL A 72 -16.57 -12.86 19.11
C VAL A 72 -16.98 -11.61 18.34
N ASN A 73 -17.11 -10.51 19.05
CA ASN A 73 -17.40 -9.22 18.42
C ASN A 73 -16.13 -8.66 17.79
N ILE A 74 -16.17 -8.46 16.47
CA ILE A 74 -15.07 -7.85 15.73
C ILE A 74 -15.48 -6.40 15.47
N PRO A 75 -14.79 -5.41 16.07
CA PRO A 75 -15.18 -4.01 15.92
C PRO A 75 -14.95 -3.51 14.49
N ALA A 76 -15.64 -2.45 14.12
CA ALA A 76 -15.40 -1.75 12.88
C ALA A 76 -14.00 -1.17 12.88
N LYS A 77 -13.32 -1.20 11.74
CA LYS A 77 -12.00 -0.59 11.60
C LYS A 77 -11.76 -0.15 10.18
N ARG A 78 -10.85 0.80 10.02
CA ARG A 78 -10.42 1.26 8.71
C ARG A 78 -9.15 0.52 8.31
N VAL A 79 -9.09 0.10 7.06
CA VAL A 79 -7.94 -0.62 6.52
C VAL A 79 -7.44 0.07 5.26
N PRO A 80 -6.12 0.10 5.04
CA PRO A 80 -5.60 0.62 3.78
C PRO A 80 -5.82 -0.38 2.65
N VAL A 81 -6.14 0.15 1.47
CA VAL A 81 -6.39 -0.66 0.28
C VAL A 81 -5.67 -0.02 -0.90
N PHE A 82 -5.05 -0.83 -1.73
CA PHE A 82 -4.48 -0.40 -2.99
C PHE A 82 -5.28 -0.98 -4.13
N LYS A 83 -5.80 -0.11 -5.01
CA LYS A 83 -6.50 -0.52 -6.22
C LYS A 83 -5.61 -0.24 -7.43
N PRO A 84 -5.09 -1.27 -8.09
CA PRO A 84 -4.22 -1.05 -9.25
C PRO A 84 -4.99 -0.43 -10.41
N GLY A 85 -4.33 0.45 -11.15
CA GLY A 85 -4.90 1.02 -12.35
C GLY A 85 -4.88 0.03 -13.51
N SER A 86 -5.62 0.33 -14.57
CA SER A 86 -5.72 -0.56 -15.73
C SER A 86 -4.37 -0.80 -16.40
N THR A 87 -3.53 0.23 -16.48
CA THR A 87 -2.20 0.10 -17.06
C THR A 87 -1.34 -0.90 -16.28
N LEU A 88 -1.34 -0.78 -14.96
CA LEU A 88 -0.58 -1.70 -14.10
C LEU A 88 -1.15 -3.11 -14.18
N LYS A 89 -2.47 -3.25 -14.14
CA LYS A 89 -3.11 -4.56 -14.25
C LYS A 89 -2.74 -5.27 -15.56
N SER A 90 -2.79 -4.53 -16.66
CA SER A 90 -2.45 -5.08 -17.98
C SER A 90 -0.98 -5.49 -18.03
N ALA A 91 -0.09 -4.66 -17.49
CA ALA A 91 1.34 -4.97 -17.47
C ALA A 91 1.62 -6.26 -16.70
N VAL A 92 0.98 -6.44 -15.55
CA VAL A 92 1.16 -7.64 -14.73
C VAL A 92 0.53 -8.86 -15.41
N ALA A 93 -0.67 -8.71 -15.96
CA ALA A 93 -1.37 -9.82 -16.61
C ALA A 93 -0.64 -10.33 -17.85
N ASN A 94 0.06 -9.43 -18.57
CA ASN A 94 0.78 -9.79 -19.80
C ASN A 94 2.24 -10.16 -19.55
N SER A 95 2.71 -10.10 -18.32
CA SER A 95 4.06 -10.51 -17.97
C SER A 95 4.12 -12.03 -17.80
N LYS A 96 5.29 -12.60 -18.06
CA LYS A 96 5.51 -14.05 -17.88
C LYS A 96 6.53 -14.31 -16.79
#